data_68939fce3286fff020cfffe436fb36e3
#
_entry.id   68939fce3286fff020cfffe436fb36e3
#
_cell.length_a   1.000
_cell.length_b   1.000
_cell.length_c   1.000
_cell.angle_alpha   90.00
_cell.angle_beta   90.00
_cell.angle_gamma   90.00
#
_symmetry.space_group_name_H-M   'P 1'
#
loop_
_entity.id
_entity.type
_entity.pdbx_description
1 polymer ?
#
loop_
_entity_poly.entity_id
_entity_poly.type
_entity_poly.pdbx_seq_one_letter_code
_entity_poly.pdbx_strand_id
1 'polypeptide(L)'
;MNIKFFVLFFLYISLYGSEVLGRIDKFDFPEFNLENVKVKIDTGAKTSSLHCVSIKNLKNGFVNFIIFDKSNKKFTGEYIKKKINRIAYVKSSNGVRQKRIFIKTPVVVLGQQYTVELSLNFRGEMQYPILIGRELLKQNFIVDVTQKNLSFKSKVVSPQ
;
A
#
# COMPACT_ATOMS: atom_id res chain seq x y z
N MET A 1 42.48 -43.25 14.95
CA MET A 1 41.28 -43.32 14.08
C MET A 1 40.66 -41.93 14.07
N ASN A 2 41.00 -41.13 13.04
CA ASN A 2 40.58 -39.70 12.96
C ASN A 2 39.24 -39.59 12.21
N ILE A 3 38.20 -39.30 12.95
CA ILE A 3 36.87 -38.98 12.41
C ILE A 3 36.91 -37.54 11.96
N LYS A 4 36.98 -37.29 10.65
CA LYS A 4 36.79 -35.96 10.05
C LYS A 4 35.32 -35.63 10.08
N PHE A 5 34.91 -34.69 10.95
CA PHE A 5 33.57 -34.07 10.92
C PHE A 5 33.46 -33.22 9.65
N PHE A 6 32.68 -33.67 8.70
CA PHE A 6 32.31 -32.90 7.52
C PHE A 6 31.10 -32.04 7.88
N VAL A 7 31.33 -30.78 8.23
CA VAL A 7 30.25 -29.79 8.44
C VAL A 7 29.72 -29.37 7.10
N LEU A 8 28.56 -29.91 6.70
CA LEU A 8 27.84 -29.52 5.50
C LEU A 8 27.14 -28.18 5.80
N PHE A 9 27.74 -27.07 5.36
CA PHE A 9 27.16 -25.75 5.45
C PHE A 9 26.09 -25.64 4.34
N PHE A 10 24.81 -25.85 4.69
CA PHE A 10 23.70 -25.58 3.78
C PHE A 10 23.58 -24.07 3.59
N LEU A 11 24.07 -23.57 2.47
CA LEU A 11 23.85 -22.19 2.04
C LEU A 11 22.38 -22.08 1.60
N TYR A 12 21.52 -21.55 2.47
CA TYR A 12 20.15 -21.16 2.10
C TYR A 12 20.23 -19.92 1.19
N ILE A 13 20.31 -20.13 -0.10
CA ILE A 13 20.14 -19.08 -1.10
C ILE A 13 18.64 -18.87 -1.22
N SER A 14 18.09 -17.88 -0.50
CA SER A 14 16.76 -17.38 -0.78
C SER A 14 16.78 -16.71 -2.14
N LEU A 15 16.32 -17.40 -3.18
CA LEU A 15 16.04 -16.79 -4.47
C LEU A 15 14.84 -15.86 -4.30
N TYR A 16 15.10 -14.59 -4.03
CA TYR A 16 14.07 -13.54 -4.09
C TYR A 16 13.78 -13.25 -5.56
N GLY A 17 12.84 -14.00 -6.12
CA GLY A 17 12.24 -13.65 -7.40
C GLY A 17 11.30 -12.47 -7.26
N SER A 18 11.12 -11.65 -8.31
CA SER A 18 10.12 -10.59 -8.31
C SER A 18 8.71 -11.19 -8.23
N GLU A 19 7.87 -10.61 -7.38
CA GLU A 19 6.48 -11.02 -7.21
C GLU A 19 5.58 -10.33 -8.24
N VAL A 20 4.56 -11.03 -8.72
CA VAL A 20 3.65 -10.50 -9.74
C VAL A 20 2.39 -9.96 -9.09
N LEU A 21 2.03 -8.71 -9.44
CA LEU A 21 0.76 -8.09 -9.10
C LEU A 21 -0.09 -7.90 -10.35
N GLY A 22 -1.40 -8.02 -10.20
CA GLY A 22 -2.34 -7.66 -11.26
C GLY A 22 -2.62 -6.15 -11.30
N ARG A 23 -3.36 -5.70 -12.32
CA ARG A 23 -3.78 -4.28 -12.47
C ARG A 23 -4.69 -3.78 -11.35
N ILE A 24 -5.40 -4.68 -10.66
CA ILE A 24 -6.29 -4.45 -9.53
C ILE A 24 -6.06 -5.58 -8.54
N ASP A 25 -6.00 -5.24 -7.25
CA ASP A 25 -5.84 -6.25 -6.21
C ASP A 25 -6.60 -5.87 -4.93
N LYS A 26 -6.43 -6.66 -3.87
CA LYS A 26 -6.93 -6.39 -2.53
C LYS A 26 -5.78 -6.52 -1.54
N PHE A 27 -5.51 -5.44 -0.82
CA PHE A 27 -4.45 -5.35 0.19
C PHE A 27 -5.02 -5.13 1.57
N ASP A 28 -4.24 -5.45 2.60
CA ASP A 28 -4.59 -5.13 3.98
C ASP A 28 -3.73 -3.97 4.50
N PHE A 29 -4.36 -3.16 5.34
CA PHE A 29 -3.72 -2.03 6.02
C PHE A 29 -3.93 -2.19 7.53
N PRO A 30 -3.05 -2.94 8.22
CA PRO A 30 -3.27 -3.35 9.62
C PRO A 30 -3.47 -2.17 10.57
N GLU A 31 -2.69 -1.09 10.42
CA GLU A 31 -2.81 0.09 11.26
C GLU A 31 -4.13 0.85 11.11
N PHE A 32 -4.92 0.53 10.09
CA PHE A 32 -6.23 1.11 9.85
C PHE A 32 -7.37 0.12 10.12
N ASN A 33 -7.05 -1.10 10.59
CA ASN A 33 -8.01 -2.22 10.73
C ASN A 33 -8.78 -2.49 9.42
N LEU A 34 -8.08 -2.36 8.29
CA LEU A 34 -8.67 -2.53 6.96
C LEU A 34 -8.11 -3.79 6.30
N GLU A 35 -8.98 -4.75 6.04
CA GLU A 35 -8.68 -5.98 5.31
C GLU A 35 -9.32 -5.97 3.93
N ASN A 36 -8.64 -6.61 2.97
CA ASN A 36 -9.15 -6.83 1.62
C ASN A 36 -9.64 -5.54 0.93
N VAL A 37 -8.91 -4.45 1.12
CA VAL A 37 -9.22 -3.17 0.48
C VAL A 37 -8.87 -3.22 -1.00
N LYS A 38 -9.84 -2.89 -1.85
CA LYS A 38 -9.64 -2.84 -3.29
C LYS A 38 -8.68 -1.71 -3.66
N VAL A 39 -7.59 -2.07 -4.32
CA VAL A 39 -6.56 -1.15 -4.79
C VAL A 39 -6.41 -1.23 -6.31
N LYS A 40 -6.05 -0.11 -6.94
CA LYS A 40 -5.60 -0.08 -8.33
C LYS A 40 -4.09 0.09 -8.38
N ILE A 41 -3.43 -0.76 -9.15
CA ILE A 41 -2.00 -0.62 -9.43
C ILE A 41 -1.83 0.45 -10.52
N ASP A 42 -1.13 1.53 -10.19
CA ASP A 42 -0.95 2.70 -11.05
C ASP A 42 0.53 2.91 -11.35
N THR A 43 1.00 2.28 -12.43
CA THR A 43 2.40 2.40 -12.89
C THR A 43 2.75 3.80 -13.40
N GLY A 44 1.75 4.63 -13.72
CA GLY A 44 1.92 6.03 -14.09
C GLY A 44 2.18 6.96 -12.91
N ALA A 45 1.68 6.62 -11.72
CA ALA A 45 1.86 7.43 -10.51
C ALA A 45 3.20 7.15 -9.84
N LYS A 46 3.91 8.21 -9.41
CA LYS A 46 5.13 8.06 -8.61
C LYS A 46 4.82 7.52 -7.22
N THR A 47 3.88 8.15 -6.51
CA THR A 47 3.51 7.84 -5.12
C THR A 47 2.11 7.26 -5.06
N SER A 48 1.86 6.45 -4.04
CA SER A 48 0.53 5.93 -3.77
C SER A 48 -0.38 7.02 -3.19
N SER A 49 -1.70 6.81 -3.27
CA SER A 49 -2.68 7.75 -2.73
C SER A 49 -3.82 7.03 -2.05
N LEU A 50 -4.30 7.63 -0.95
CA LEU A 50 -5.43 7.18 -0.17
C LEU A 50 -6.57 8.20 -0.28
N HIS A 51 -7.76 7.73 -0.64
CA HIS A 51 -8.97 8.54 -0.56
C HIS A 51 -9.34 8.75 0.91
N CYS A 52 -9.47 9.99 1.31
CA CYS A 52 -9.91 10.35 2.65
C CYS A 52 -10.64 11.69 2.64
N VAL A 53 -11.47 11.86 3.66
CA VAL A 53 -12.21 13.09 3.92
C VAL A 53 -11.72 13.73 5.21
N SER A 54 -12.11 14.98 5.44
CA SER A 54 -11.82 15.71 6.70
C SER A 54 -10.33 15.72 7.10
N ILE A 55 -9.44 15.96 6.12
CA ILE A 55 -7.99 16.02 6.35
C ILE A 55 -7.66 17.30 7.12
N LYS A 56 -7.20 17.17 8.37
CA LYS A 56 -6.81 18.28 9.26
C LYS A 56 -5.34 18.16 9.65
N ASN A 57 -4.52 19.09 9.18
CA ASN A 57 -3.13 19.20 9.62
C ASN A 57 -3.09 19.78 11.04
N LEU A 58 -2.49 19.04 11.95
CA LEU A 58 -2.30 19.47 13.34
C LEU A 58 -0.93 20.18 13.47
N LYS A 59 -0.86 21.24 14.28
CA LYS A 59 0.37 22.04 14.44
C LYS A 59 1.59 21.28 14.98
N ASN A 60 1.40 20.08 15.53
CA ASN A 60 2.43 19.26 16.18
C ASN A 60 3.05 18.18 15.29
N GLY A 61 2.97 18.32 13.96
CA GLY A 61 3.52 17.34 13.02
C GLY A 61 2.66 16.10 12.81
N PHE A 62 1.39 16.15 13.22
CA PHE A 62 0.40 15.10 12.99
C PHE A 62 -0.71 15.57 12.07
N VAL A 63 -1.40 14.62 11.48
CA VAL A 63 -2.60 14.82 10.67
C VAL A 63 -3.73 13.97 11.21
N ASN A 64 -4.93 14.54 11.28
CA ASN A 64 -6.17 13.80 11.47
C ASN A 64 -6.91 13.72 10.15
N PHE A 65 -7.45 12.55 9.85
CA PHE A 65 -8.25 12.32 8.65
C PHE A 65 -9.22 11.17 8.86
N ILE A 66 -10.24 11.10 8.02
CA ILE A 66 -11.20 9.99 7.97
C ILE A 66 -10.96 9.25 6.67
N ILE A 67 -10.75 7.92 6.76
CA ILE A 67 -10.54 7.08 5.57
C ILE A 67 -11.87 6.86 4.87
N PHE A 68 -11.85 7.03 3.54
CA PHE A 68 -12.97 6.90 2.64
C PHE A 68 -14.06 7.96 2.89
N ASP A 69 -15.21 7.76 2.29
CA ASP A 69 -16.44 8.50 2.48
C ASP A 69 -17.63 7.54 2.62
N LYS A 70 -18.84 8.08 2.82
CA LYS A 70 -20.05 7.29 3.05
C LYS A 70 -20.43 6.34 1.91
N SER A 71 -19.89 6.52 0.72
CA SER A 71 -20.12 5.62 -0.43
C SER A 71 -19.36 4.30 -0.30
N ASN A 72 -18.31 4.26 0.54
CA ASN A 72 -17.51 3.07 0.76
C ASN A 72 -18.01 2.24 1.93
N LYS A 73 -18.23 0.93 1.71
CA LYS A 73 -18.71 0.00 2.76
C LYS A 73 -17.80 -0.12 3.99
N LYS A 74 -16.53 0.29 3.87
CA LYS A 74 -15.54 0.27 4.96
C LYS A 74 -15.38 1.63 5.63
N PHE A 75 -16.26 2.58 5.34
CA PHE A 75 -16.29 3.88 6.01
C PHE A 75 -16.76 3.74 7.46
N THR A 76 -15.95 4.20 8.41
CA THR A 76 -16.31 4.19 9.84
C THR A 76 -16.73 5.58 10.34
N GLY A 77 -16.31 6.65 9.67
CA GLY A 77 -16.49 8.03 10.14
C GLY A 77 -15.53 8.44 11.26
N GLU A 78 -14.64 7.56 11.66
CA GLU A 78 -13.69 7.80 12.75
C GLU A 78 -12.45 8.55 12.28
N TYR A 79 -11.94 9.44 13.12
CA TYR A 79 -10.69 10.14 12.88
C TYR A 79 -9.49 9.24 13.19
N ILE A 80 -8.59 9.15 12.25
CA ILE A 80 -7.29 8.50 12.42
C ILE A 80 -6.23 9.59 12.55
N LYS A 81 -5.39 9.49 13.59
CA LYS A 81 -4.24 10.37 13.81
C LYS A 81 -2.95 9.67 13.40
N LYS A 82 -2.20 10.30 12.49
CA LYS A 82 -0.88 9.79 12.03
C LYS A 82 0.15 10.89 12.01
N LYS A 83 1.41 10.49 12.23
CA LYS A 83 2.56 11.39 12.05
C LYS A 83 2.70 11.73 10.56
N ILE A 84 2.91 13.01 10.25
CA ILE A 84 3.20 13.47 8.89
C ILE A 84 4.62 13.01 8.53
N ASN A 85 4.77 12.31 7.41
CA ASN A 85 6.07 11.97 6.87
C ASN A 85 6.68 13.15 6.11
N ARG A 86 5.89 13.78 5.25
CA ARG A 86 6.25 15.01 4.53
C ARG A 86 5.01 15.71 3.98
N ILE A 87 5.21 16.95 3.56
CA ILE A 87 4.22 17.72 2.81
C ILE A 87 4.87 18.14 1.48
N ALA A 88 4.20 17.91 0.37
CA ALA A 88 4.72 18.24 -0.94
C ALA A 88 3.61 18.66 -1.92
N TYR A 89 4.01 19.36 -2.98
CA TYR A 89 3.11 19.65 -4.10
C TYR A 89 3.12 18.49 -5.09
N VAL A 90 1.93 18.00 -5.43
CA VAL A 90 1.72 16.96 -6.44
C VAL A 90 1.00 17.58 -7.62
N LYS A 91 1.54 17.40 -8.82
CA LYS A 91 0.87 17.75 -10.07
C LYS A 91 -0.07 16.61 -10.43
N SER A 92 -1.36 16.90 -10.52
CA SER A 92 -2.36 15.93 -10.98
C SER A 92 -2.33 15.78 -12.51
N SER A 93 -3.00 14.76 -13.03
CA SER A 93 -3.06 14.49 -14.47
C SER A 93 -3.67 15.66 -15.29
N ASN A 94 -4.53 16.46 -14.67
CA ASN A 94 -5.10 17.68 -15.28
C ASN A 94 -4.20 18.92 -15.13
N GLY A 95 -2.93 18.74 -14.68
CA GLY A 95 -1.96 19.83 -14.58
C GLY A 95 -2.01 20.66 -13.29
N VAL A 96 -3.06 20.53 -12.48
CA VAL A 96 -3.23 21.31 -11.25
C VAL A 96 -2.25 20.82 -10.16
N ARG A 97 -1.52 21.77 -9.56
CA ARG A 97 -0.63 21.49 -8.41
C ARG A 97 -1.41 21.60 -7.10
N GLN A 98 -1.38 20.55 -6.30
CA GLN A 98 -2.04 20.51 -5.00
C GLN A 98 -1.03 20.18 -3.91
N LYS A 99 -1.06 20.94 -2.81
CA LYS A 99 -0.31 20.62 -1.60
C LYS A 99 -0.95 19.41 -0.93
N ARG A 100 -0.17 18.34 -0.70
CA ARG A 100 -0.65 17.09 -0.11
C ARG A 100 0.21 16.71 1.09
N ILE A 101 -0.45 16.08 2.06
CA ILE A 101 0.18 15.48 3.23
C ILE A 101 0.44 14.01 2.91
N PHE A 102 1.63 13.53 3.28
CA PHE A 102 2.04 12.15 3.11
C PHE A 102 2.27 11.50 4.47
N ILE A 103 1.79 10.28 4.60
CA ILE A 103 2.01 9.41 5.75
C ILE A 103 2.65 8.11 5.32
N LYS A 104 3.31 7.40 6.25
CA LYS A 104 3.77 6.03 6.05
C LYS A 104 2.90 5.08 6.87
N THR A 105 2.61 3.91 6.30
CA THR A 105 1.84 2.85 6.97
C THR A 105 2.26 1.47 6.45
N PRO A 106 2.19 0.42 7.27
CA PRO A 106 2.34 -0.94 6.80
C PRO A 106 1.19 -1.33 5.87
N VAL A 107 1.50 -2.15 4.90
CA VAL A 107 0.57 -2.78 3.97
C VAL A 107 0.97 -4.23 3.77
N VAL A 108 0.00 -5.13 3.76
CA VAL A 108 0.23 -6.56 3.47
C VAL A 108 -0.13 -6.84 2.02
N VAL A 109 0.84 -7.39 1.29
CA VAL A 109 0.76 -7.74 -0.13
C VAL A 109 1.31 -9.15 -0.30
N LEU A 110 0.57 -10.06 -0.92
CA LEU A 110 0.98 -11.47 -1.12
C LEU A 110 1.44 -12.16 0.19
N GLY A 111 0.81 -11.81 1.32
CA GLY A 111 1.16 -12.35 2.64
C GLY A 111 2.38 -11.70 3.30
N GLN A 112 3.09 -10.81 2.64
CA GLN A 112 4.28 -10.12 3.17
C GLN A 112 3.95 -8.66 3.52
N GLN A 113 4.58 -8.16 4.59
CA GLN A 113 4.39 -6.78 5.04
C GLN A 113 5.43 -5.85 4.42
N TYR A 114 4.95 -4.79 3.81
CA TYR A 114 5.74 -3.69 3.24
C TYR A 114 5.37 -2.36 3.91
N THR A 115 6.19 -1.35 3.72
CA THR A 115 5.84 0.03 4.10
C THR A 115 5.48 0.81 2.85
N VAL A 116 4.28 1.42 2.85
CA VAL A 116 3.82 2.29 1.77
C VAL A 116 3.72 3.74 2.23
N GLU A 117 4.15 4.67 1.38
CA GLU A 117 3.87 6.09 1.54
C GLU A 117 2.59 6.45 0.79
N LEU A 118 1.62 7.00 1.52
CA LEU A 118 0.31 7.38 0.98
C LEU A 118 0.14 8.90 1.03
N SER A 119 -0.19 9.52 -0.11
CA SER A 119 -0.68 10.89 -0.13
C SER A 119 -2.16 10.90 0.22
N LEU A 120 -2.53 11.70 1.22
CA LEU A 120 -3.92 11.90 1.63
C LEU A 120 -4.59 12.86 0.65
N ASN A 121 -5.72 12.45 0.09
CA ASN A 121 -6.41 13.25 -0.91
C ASN A 121 -7.90 12.96 -0.92
N PHE A 122 -8.71 14.01 -1.07
CA PHE A 122 -10.11 13.86 -1.44
C PHE A 122 -10.17 13.53 -2.94
N ARG A 123 -10.77 12.40 -3.28
CA ARG A 123 -10.78 11.89 -4.65
C ARG A 123 -12.19 11.79 -5.26
N GLY A 124 -13.19 12.32 -4.56
CA GLY A 124 -14.58 12.27 -5.01
C GLY A 124 -15.07 10.82 -5.26
N GLU A 125 -15.93 10.64 -6.21
CA GLU A 125 -16.54 9.35 -6.58
C GLU A 125 -15.59 8.44 -7.36
N MET A 126 -14.46 8.07 -6.76
CA MET A 126 -13.50 7.21 -7.44
C MET A 126 -13.74 5.73 -7.16
N GLN A 127 -13.79 4.94 -8.22
CA GLN A 127 -13.97 3.49 -8.17
C GLN A 127 -12.96 2.75 -7.27
N TYR A 128 -11.74 3.32 -7.13
CA TYR A 128 -10.66 2.74 -6.33
C TYR A 128 -10.24 3.73 -5.26
N PRO A 129 -10.47 3.40 -3.98
CA PRO A 129 -10.13 4.30 -2.88
C PRO A 129 -8.63 4.43 -2.65
N ILE A 130 -7.84 3.44 -3.11
CA ILE A 130 -6.38 3.45 -3.00
C ILE A 130 -5.76 3.21 -4.37
N LEU A 131 -4.77 4.05 -4.72
CA LEU A 131 -3.88 3.80 -5.85
C LEU A 131 -2.49 3.46 -5.31
N ILE A 132 -1.89 2.44 -5.90
CA ILE A 132 -0.53 1.99 -5.58
C ILE A 132 0.42 2.46 -6.66
N GLY A 133 1.32 3.36 -6.30
CA GLY A 133 2.31 3.94 -7.20
C GLY A 133 3.65 3.23 -7.19
N ARG A 134 4.55 3.68 -8.07
CA ARG A 134 5.87 3.06 -8.32
C ARG A 134 6.77 2.97 -7.09
N GLU A 135 6.61 3.84 -6.07
CA GLU A 135 7.45 3.79 -4.85
C GLU A 135 7.24 2.48 -4.06
N LEU A 136 6.03 1.91 -4.05
CA LEU A 136 5.81 0.57 -3.52
C LEU A 136 6.25 -0.50 -4.53
N LEU A 137 5.88 -0.34 -5.80
CA LEU A 137 6.12 -1.36 -6.83
C LEU A 137 7.60 -1.69 -7.02
N LYS A 138 8.49 -0.71 -6.85
CA LYS A 138 9.95 -0.91 -6.91
C LYS A 138 10.50 -1.89 -5.86
N GLN A 139 9.74 -2.16 -4.80
CA GLN A 139 10.18 -3.00 -3.70
C GLN A 139 10.18 -4.50 -4.04
N ASN A 140 10.03 -4.89 -5.27
CA ASN A 140 10.10 -6.26 -5.75
C ASN A 140 8.88 -6.74 -6.56
N PHE A 141 8.14 -5.83 -7.22
CA PHE A 141 6.93 -6.20 -7.95
C PHE A 141 7.05 -5.97 -9.45
N ILE A 142 6.56 -6.95 -10.21
CA ILE A 142 6.25 -6.84 -11.64
C ILE A 142 4.74 -6.70 -11.77
N VAL A 143 4.26 -5.89 -12.69
CA VAL A 143 2.83 -5.68 -12.91
C VAL A 143 2.40 -6.36 -14.20
N ASP A 144 1.56 -7.38 -14.07
CA ASP A 144 0.87 -8.02 -15.19
C ASP A 144 -0.54 -7.42 -15.33
N VAL A 145 -0.72 -6.59 -16.35
CA VAL A 145 -1.99 -5.90 -16.61
C VAL A 145 -3.13 -6.83 -17.02
N THR A 146 -2.83 -8.07 -17.42
CA THR A 146 -3.85 -9.08 -17.78
C THR A 146 -4.47 -9.70 -16.55
N GLN A 147 -3.78 -9.66 -15.39
CA GLN A 147 -4.16 -10.30 -14.13
C GLN A 147 -4.91 -9.35 -13.18
N LYS A 148 -5.58 -9.95 -12.19
CA LYS A 148 -6.23 -9.24 -11.07
C LYS A 148 -6.34 -10.13 -9.84
N ASN A 149 -6.34 -9.50 -8.65
CA ASN A 149 -6.57 -10.13 -7.35
C ASN A 149 -5.54 -11.25 -7.02
N LEU A 150 -4.28 -11.12 -7.43
CA LEU A 150 -3.26 -12.13 -7.17
C LEU A 150 -2.92 -12.22 -5.68
N SER A 151 -2.74 -11.09 -5.00
CA SER A 151 -2.52 -11.03 -3.56
C SER A 151 -3.73 -11.61 -2.77
N PHE A 152 -4.94 -11.33 -3.21
CA PHE A 152 -6.14 -11.90 -2.58
C PHE A 152 -6.22 -13.40 -2.77
N LYS A 153 -5.93 -13.90 -3.97
CA LYS A 153 -5.96 -15.34 -4.27
C LYS A 153 -4.92 -16.12 -3.44
N SER A 154 -3.72 -15.57 -3.25
CA SER A 154 -2.67 -16.22 -2.45
C SER A 154 -3.10 -16.45 -1.00
N LYS A 155 -3.87 -15.54 -0.40
CA LYS A 155 -4.42 -15.71 0.95
C LYS A 155 -5.43 -16.84 1.05
N VAL A 156 -6.24 -17.04 0.01
CA VAL A 156 -7.30 -18.06 0.01
C VAL A 156 -6.74 -19.46 -0.18
N VAL A 157 -5.62 -19.58 -0.90
CA VAL A 157 -4.95 -20.86 -1.18
C VAL A 157 -4.06 -21.33 -0.03
N SER A 158 -3.58 -20.42 0.81
CA SER A 158 -2.77 -20.71 2.00
C SER A 158 -3.49 -20.22 3.26
N PRO A 159 -4.56 -20.87 3.73
CA PRO A 159 -5.12 -20.56 5.04
C PRO A 159 -4.08 -20.89 6.10
N GLN A 160 -3.77 -19.91 6.92
CA GLN A 160 -2.93 -20.08 8.13
C GLN A 160 -3.63 -20.94 9.15
#